data_14295ec4d34b786f2c71f06b853ab311
#
_entry.id   14295ec4d34b786f2c71f06b853ab311
#
_cell.length_a   1.000
_cell.length_b   1.000
_cell.length_c   1.000
_cell.angle_alpha   90.00
_cell.angle_beta   90.00
_cell.angle_gamma   90.00
#
_symmetry.space_group_name_H-M   'P 1'
#
loop_
_entity.id
_entity.type
_entity.pdbx_description
1 polymer ?
#
loop_
_entity_poly.entity_id
_entity_poly.type
_entity_poly.pdbx_seq_one_letter_code
_entity_poly.pdbx_strand_id
1 'polypeptide(L)'
;CSAIAYANLKREITGNDYIAKRAGQINEETHYVLQKFGVKVPNLLENVKLQVKDMDIHQIDGVGPNVSLKDTWTKMKENNIKTLPILRDEELLGVISTGDIATSYMDVYDNMILSKARTQYRNIMNTLDGEMVTGNEHGYFTKGKVAIGASSPELMQEFIEKDDLVILGNRVESQMCALDIDVSCMVVCQNAEVSEEVIKRADEQSTVIISTPHDTFTAARLINPVSYTHLRAHE
;
A
#
# COMPACT_ATOMS: atom_id res chain seq x y z
N CYS A 1 26.08 29.65 -38.00
CA CYS A 1 24.94 30.42 -38.60
C CYS A 1 23.71 29.53 -38.81
N SER A 2 23.82 28.32 -39.34
CA SER A 2 22.68 27.44 -39.66
C SER A 2 21.74 27.16 -38.48
N ALA A 3 22.28 26.88 -37.29
CA ALA A 3 21.47 26.62 -36.09
C ALA A 3 20.63 27.85 -35.70
N ILE A 4 21.15 29.07 -35.85
CA ILE A 4 20.44 30.29 -35.53
C ILE A 4 19.30 30.50 -36.55
N ALA A 5 19.61 30.37 -37.86
CA ALA A 5 18.63 30.50 -38.91
C ALA A 5 17.48 29.48 -38.79
N TYR A 6 17.86 28.21 -38.48
CA TYR A 6 16.86 27.14 -38.27
C TYR A 6 15.99 27.37 -37.04
N ALA A 7 16.57 27.80 -35.91
CA ALA A 7 15.80 28.12 -34.70
C ALA A 7 14.79 29.27 -34.96
N ASN A 8 15.22 30.30 -35.70
CA ASN A 8 14.34 31.40 -36.07
C ASN A 8 13.19 30.94 -36.99
N LEU A 9 13.50 30.17 -38.06
CA LEU A 9 12.52 29.60 -38.97
C LEU A 9 11.48 28.73 -38.21
N LYS A 10 11.97 27.88 -37.32
CA LYS A 10 11.06 27.02 -36.48
C LYS A 10 10.17 27.83 -35.58
N ARG A 11 10.67 28.90 -34.97
CA ARG A 11 9.90 29.82 -34.14
C ARG A 11 8.75 30.46 -34.95
N GLU A 12 9.07 30.95 -36.13
CA GLU A 12 8.07 31.57 -37.02
C GLU A 12 6.97 30.59 -37.48
N ILE A 13 7.35 29.34 -37.76
CA ILE A 13 6.39 28.33 -38.25
C ILE A 13 5.51 27.78 -37.15
N THR A 14 6.07 27.53 -35.94
CA THR A 14 5.38 26.77 -34.87
C THR A 14 4.86 27.65 -33.75
N GLY A 15 5.33 28.90 -33.62
CA GLY A 15 5.04 29.78 -32.49
C GLY A 15 5.75 29.39 -31.16
N ASN A 16 6.52 28.32 -31.17
CA ASN A 16 7.25 27.86 -30.00
C ASN A 16 8.63 28.50 -29.88
N ASP A 17 9.18 28.56 -28.67
CA ASP A 17 10.53 29.09 -28.45
C ASP A 17 11.61 28.03 -28.75
N TYR A 18 12.49 28.36 -29.69
CA TYR A 18 13.62 27.50 -30.07
C TYR A 18 14.93 28.23 -29.80
N ILE A 19 15.82 27.59 -29.07
CA ILE A 19 17.13 28.13 -28.71
C ILE A 19 18.21 27.46 -29.56
N ALA A 20 18.95 28.28 -30.34
CA ALA A 20 20.10 27.79 -31.10
C ALA A 20 21.22 27.33 -30.17
N LYS A 21 21.76 26.13 -30.40
CA LYS A 21 22.94 25.58 -29.71
C LYS A 21 23.99 25.18 -30.76
N ARG A 22 25.27 25.08 -30.34
CA ARG A 22 26.39 24.60 -31.18
C ARG A 22 26.90 23.27 -30.62
N ALA A 23 27.34 22.39 -31.50
CA ALA A 23 27.89 21.09 -31.15
C ALA A 23 29.44 21.08 -30.96
N GLY A 24 30.10 22.15 -31.34
CA GLY A 24 31.56 22.23 -31.25
C GLY A 24 32.07 23.67 -31.26
N GLN A 25 33.36 23.84 -31.54
CA GLN A 25 33.98 25.16 -31.71
C GLN A 25 33.46 25.85 -32.98
N ILE A 26 33.34 27.17 -32.92
CA ILE A 26 33.04 27.98 -34.11
C ILE A 26 34.30 28.30 -34.87
N ASN A 27 34.22 28.29 -36.20
CA ASN A 27 35.33 28.72 -37.04
C ASN A 27 35.42 30.25 -37.11
N GLU A 28 36.54 30.76 -37.58
CA GLU A 28 36.79 32.20 -37.65
C GLU A 28 35.78 32.95 -38.52
N GLU A 29 35.36 32.34 -39.61
CA GLU A 29 34.34 32.94 -40.52
C GLU A 29 33.02 33.10 -39.80
N THR A 30 32.55 32.08 -39.08
CA THR A 30 31.31 32.17 -38.30
C THR A 30 31.44 33.20 -37.19
N HIS A 31 32.59 33.27 -36.51
CA HIS A 31 32.85 34.28 -35.48
C HIS A 31 32.79 35.68 -36.05
N TYR A 32 33.41 35.94 -37.19
CA TYR A 32 33.39 37.22 -37.87
C TYR A 32 31.95 37.63 -38.27
N VAL A 33 31.17 36.72 -38.84
CA VAL A 33 29.77 36.99 -39.23
C VAL A 33 28.91 37.32 -38.00
N LEU A 34 28.99 36.53 -36.93
CA LEU A 34 28.24 36.78 -35.71
C LEU A 34 28.59 38.15 -35.10
N GLN A 35 29.89 38.47 -35.06
CA GLN A 35 30.32 39.78 -34.56
C GLN A 35 29.84 40.96 -35.45
N LYS A 36 29.93 40.81 -36.75
CA LYS A 36 29.48 41.83 -37.72
C LYS A 36 27.99 42.16 -37.59
N PHE A 37 27.16 41.14 -37.27
CA PHE A 37 25.71 41.32 -37.12
C PHE A 37 25.28 41.47 -35.67
N GLY A 38 26.17 41.59 -34.69
CA GLY A 38 25.85 41.76 -33.28
C GLY A 38 25.11 40.56 -32.67
N VAL A 39 25.23 39.39 -33.24
CA VAL A 39 24.55 38.17 -32.77
C VAL A 39 25.45 37.41 -31.78
N LYS A 40 24.87 37.07 -30.61
CA LYS A 40 25.58 36.29 -29.60
C LYS A 40 25.92 34.87 -30.14
N VAL A 41 27.12 34.40 -29.80
CA VAL A 41 27.53 33.02 -30.06
C VAL A 41 26.59 32.05 -29.36
N PRO A 42 25.98 31.05 -30.06
CA PRO A 42 25.18 30.04 -29.43
C PRO A 42 25.96 29.25 -28.38
N ASN A 43 25.33 28.97 -27.24
CA ASN A 43 25.95 28.16 -26.20
C ASN A 43 26.24 26.73 -26.68
N LEU A 44 27.34 26.14 -26.18
CA LEU A 44 27.69 24.75 -26.46
C LEU A 44 26.57 23.82 -25.96
N LEU A 45 26.27 22.81 -26.77
CA LEU A 45 25.41 21.70 -26.34
C LEU A 45 26.35 20.60 -25.81
N GLU A 46 26.42 20.49 -24.49
CA GLU A 46 27.36 19.56 -23.82
C GLU A 46 27.00 18.10 -24.03
N ASN A 47 25.72 17.79 -24.07
CA ASN A 47 25.24 16.45 -24.39
C ASN A 47 23.80 16.48 -24.91
N VAL A 48 23.39 15.41 -25.59
CA VAL A 48 22.02 15.17 -26.10
C VAL A 48 21.36 13.96 -25.40
N LYS A 49 21.91 13.52 -24.26
CA LYS A 49 21.33 12.41 -23.50
C LYS A 49 20.02 12.86 -22.90
N LEU A 50 19.08 11.94 -22.84
CA LEU A 50 17.82 12.13 -22.14
C LEU A 50 18.09 12.47 -20.66
N GLN A 51 17.41 13.47 -20.17
CA GLN A 51 17.46 13.90 -18.77
C GLN A 51 16.12 13.60 -18.11
N VAL A 52 16.10 13.53 -16.80
CA VAL A 52 14.86 13.28 -16.04
C VAL A 52 13.76 14.30 -16.39
N LYS A 53 14.11 15.56 -16.63
CA LYS A 53 13.17 16.61 -17.06
C LYS A 53 12.51 16.38 -18.43
N ASP A 54 13.11 15.52 -19.27
CA ASP A 54 12.62 15.17 -20.61
C ASP A 54 11.67 13.96 -20.57
N MET A 55 11.48 13.35 -19.38
CA MET A 55 10.56 12.25 -19.18
C MET A 55 9.15 12.78 -18.91
N ASP A 56 8.18 12.08 -19.45
CA ASP A 56 6.78 12.28 -19.07
C ASP A 56 6.57 11.62 -17.69
N ILE A 57 6.54 12.43 -16.65
CA ILE A 57 6.40 11.98 -15.26
C ILE A 57 4.93 12.09 -14.88
N HIS A 58 4.30 10.94 -14.68
CA HIS A 58 2.95 10.89 -14.11
C HIS A 58 3.01 11.27 -12.63
N GLN A 59 2.27 12.30 -12.25
CA GLN A 59 2.06 12.62 -10.83
C GLN A 59 1.06 11.64 -10.24
N ILE A 60 1.48 10.91 -9.24
CA ILE A 60 0.66 9.91 -8.55
C ILE A 60 0.75 10.18 -7.06
N ASP A 61 -0.42 10.32 -6.43
CA ASP A 61 -0.50 10.38 -4.98
C ASP A 61 -0.13 9.03 -4.38
N GLY A 62 0.80 9.05 -3.43
CA GLY A 62 1.20 7.86 -2.69
C GLY A 62 0.11 7.31 -1.78
N VAL A 63 0.46 6.29 -1.03
CA VAL A 63 -0.37 5.72 0.04
C VAL A 63 0.30 5.90 1.38
N GLY A 64 -0.49 6.03 2.45
CA GLY A 64 0.05 6.06 3.79
C GLY A 64 0.52 4.67 4.26
N PRO A 65 1.41 4.60 5.27
CA PRO A 65 1.95 3.34 5.78
C PRO A 65 0.90 2.44 6.45
N ASN A 66 -0.25 2.99 6.82
CA ASN A 66 -1.33 2.27 7.50
C ASN A 66 -2.48 1.87 6.55
N VAL A 67 -2.31 2.07 5.24
CA VAL A 67 -3.32 1.69 4.24
C VAL A 67 -3.26 0.18 4.00
N SER A 68 -4.43 -0.46 3.83
CA SER A 68 -4.49 -1.90 3.56
C SER A 68 -3.97 -2.24 2.16
N LEU A 69 -3.51 -3.48 1.96
CA LEU A 69 -3.13 -3.95 0.61
C LEU A 69 -4.32 -3.97 -0.35
N LYS A 70 -5.54 -4.22 0.14
CA LYS A 70 -6.77 -4.16 -0.65
C LYS A 70 -6.98 -2.76 -1.23
N ASP A 71 -6.86 -1.72 -0.41
CA ASP A 71 -7.01 -0.32 -0.85
C ASP A 71 -5.86 0.10 -1.77
N THR A 72 -4.63 -0.31 -1.44
CA THR A 72 -3.45 -0.08 -2.28
C THR A 72 -3.63 -0.71 -3.67
N TRP A 73 -4.07 -1.97 -3.74
CA TRP A 73 -4.38 -2.65 -4.99
C TRP A 73 -5.49 -1.96 -5.77
N THR A 74 -6.55 -1.54 -5.11
CA THR A 74 -7.66 -0.81 -5.73
C THR A 74 -7.15 0.49 -6.37
N LYS A 75 -6.34 1.27 -5.63
CA LYS A 75 -5.73 2.50 -6.15
C LYS A 75 -4.80 2.25 -7.34
N MET A 76 -3.98 1.19 -7.29
CA MET A 76 -3.13 0.79 -8.43
C MET A 76 -3.96 0.46 -9.67
N LYS A 77 -5.05 -0.29 -9.50
CA LYS A 77 -5.93 -0.72 -10.58
C LYS A 77 -6.68 0.47 -11.21
N GLU A 78 -7.25 1.35 -10.40
CA GLU A 78 -7.99 2.53 -10.87
C GLU A 78 -7.11 3.48 -11.68
N ASN A 79 -5.85 3.66 -11.27
CA ASN A 79 -4.89 4.53 -11.92
C ASN A 79 -4.03 3.82 -12.98
N ASN A 80 -4.25 2.52 -13.21
CA ASN A 80 -3.48 1.68 -14.14
C ASN A 80 -1.96 1.75 -13.91
N ILE A 81 -1.54 1.71 -12.65
CA ILE A 81 -0.13 1.79 -12.22
C ILE A 81 0.29 0.50 -11.52
N LYS A 82 1.57 0.19 -11.59
CA LYS A 82 2.16 -1.06 -11.04
C LYS A 82 2.99 -0.84 -9.79
N THR A 83 3.24 0.40 -9.43
CA THR A 83 4.06 0.78 -8.28
C THR A 83 3.52 2.05 -7.66
N LEU A 84 3.41 2.09 -6.33
CA LEU A 84 3.01 3.26 -5.55
C LEU A 84 4.06 3.62 -4.52
N PRO A 85 4.35 4.90 -4.30
CA PRO A 85 5.15 5.34 -3.16
C PRO A 85 4.34 5.22 -1.86
N ILE A 86 5.03 4.83 -0.80
CA ILE A 86 4.50 4.86 0.58
C ILE A 86 5.04 6.14 1.23
N LEU A 87 4.14 7.04 1.63
CA LEU A 87 4.48 8.36 2.14
C LEU A 87 3.95 8.54 3.56
N ARG A 88 4.73 9.26 4.38
CA ARG A 88 4.30 9.81 5.67
C ARG A 88 4.63 11.29 5.67
N ASP A 89 3.63 12.16 5.78
CA ASP A 89 3.83 13.62 5.82
C ASP A 89 4.78 14.12 4.70
N GLU A 90 4.60 13.64 3.46
CA GLU A 90 5.44 13.92 2.29
C GLU A 90 6.83 13.23 2.28
N GLU A 91 7.21 12.54 3.35
CA GLU A 91 8.44 11.75 3.39
C GLU A 91 8.25 10.39 2.71
N LEU A 92 9.15 10.04 1.78
CA LEU A 92 9.15 8.73 1.11
C LEU A 92 9.71 7.67 2.06
N LEU A 93 8.84 6.77 2.53
CA LEU A 93 9.22 5.63 3.36
C LEU A 93 9.63 4.41 2.55
N GLY A 94 9.05 4.25 1.35
CA GLY A 94 9.32 3.11 0.49
C GLY A 94 8.42 3.10 -0.74
N VAL A 95 8.46 2.00 -1.47
CA VAL A 95 7.60 1.77 -2.63
C VAL A 95 6.98 0.39 -2.53
N ILE A 96 5.74 0.26 -3.00
CA ILE A 96 5.04 -1.01 -3.10
C ILE A 96 4.70 -1.28 -4.56
N SER A 97 4.96 -2.51 -5.01
CA SER A 97 4.66 -2.95 -6.37
C SER A 97 3.58 -4.03 -6.41
N THR A 98 3.02 -4.29 -7.61
CA THR A 98 2.12 -5.43 -7.83
C THR A 98 2.80 -6.77 -7.53
N GLY A 99 4.14 -6.86 -7.70
CA GLY A 99 4.92 -8.05 -7.34
C GLY A 99 4.94 -8.29 -5.82
N ASP A 100 5.07 -7.23 -5.02
CA ASP A 100 5.03 -7.32 -3.57
C ASP A 100 3.66 -7.80 -3.08
N ILE A 101 2.59 -7.30 -3.69
CA ILE A 101 1.23 -7.76 -3.40
C ILE A 101 1.08 -9.24 -3.76
N ALA A 102 1.55 -9.66 -4.95
CA ALA A 102 1.49 -11.06 -5.36
C ALA A 102 2.29 -11.97 -4.41
N THR A 103 3.48 -11.54 -4.00
CA THR A 103 4.31 -12.28 -3.02
C THR A 103 3.58 -12.45 -1.70
N SER A 104 2.92 -11.41 -1.19
CA SER A 104 2.16 -11.49 0.07
C SER A 104 1.02 -12.50 0.04
N TYR A 105 0.41 -12.73 -1.13
CA TYR A 105 -0.61 -13.76 -1.32
C TYR A 105 -0.03 -15.17 -1.50
N MET A 106 1.24 -15.28 -1.91
CA MET A 106 1.91 -16.57 -2.12
C MET A 106 2.63 -17.06 -0.86
N ASP A 107 3.10 -16.15 -0.01
CA ASP A 107 3.78 -16.47 1.26
C ASP A 107 2.77 -16.77 2.38
N VAL A 108 1.88 -17.72 2.14
CA VAL A 108 0.71 -18.08 2.98
C VAL A 108 1.11 -18.72 4.34
N TYR A 109 2.39 -18.96 4.61
CA TYR A 109 2.83 -19.74 5.76
C TYR A 109 3.06 -18.96 7.06
N ASP A 110 3.05 -17.62 7.04
CA ASP A 110 3.26 -16.85 8.25
C ASP A 110 1.94 -16.34 8.86
N ASN A 111 1.35 -17.18 9.72
CA ASN A 111 0.13 -16.82 10.44
C ASN A 111 0.33 -15.74 11.53
N MET A 112 1.57 -15.33 11.79
CA MET A 112 1.92 -14.25 12.72
C MET A 112 2.14 -12.89 12.02
N ILE A 113 1.94 -12.79 10.72
CA ILE A 113 2.23 -11.57 9.96
C ILE A 113 1.48 -10.34 10.49
N LEU A 114 0.24 -10.51 10.92
CA LEU A 114 -0.59 -9.43 11.47
C LEU A 114 -0.03 -8.84 12.77
N SER A 115 0.42 -9.70 13.68
CA SER A 115 0.99 -9.28 14.96
C SER A 115 2.37 -8.68 14.79
N LYS A 116 3.22 -9.25 13.93
CA LYS A 116 4.54 -8.70 13.58
C LYS A 116 4.42 -7.30 12.99
N ALA A 117 3.44 -7.08 12.13
CA ALA A 117 3.17 -5.79 11.50
C ALA A 117 2.41 -4.82 12.43
N ARG A 118 2.03 -5.21 13.63
CA ARG A 118 1.22 -4.41 14.55
C ARG A 118 -0.03 -3.85 13.87
N THR A 119 -0.83 -4.72 13.30
CA THR A 119 -1.96 -4.35 12.46
C THR A 119 -3.08 -3.70 13.27
N GLN A 120 -3.58 -2.57 12.82
CA GLN A 120 -4.72 -1.90 13.43
C GLN A 120 -6.02 -2.69 13.18
N TYR A 121 -6.88 -2.85 14.20
CA TYR A 121 -8.14 -3.59 14.05
C TYR A 121 -9.06 -2.99 12.99
N ARG A 122 -9.03 -1.69 12.80
CA ARG A 122 -9.74 -1.01 11.72
C ARG A 122 -9.34 -1.52 10.33
N ASN A 123 -8.07 -1.82 10.10
CA ASN A 123 -7.60 -2.37 8.82
C ASN A 123 -8.09 -3.79 8.61
N ILE A 124 -8.12 -4.61 9.68
CA ILE A 124 -8.69 -5.95 9.66
C ILE A 124 -10.19 -5.87 9.32
N MET A 125 -10.92 -5.03 10.04
CA MET A 125 -12.36 -4.79 9.83
C MET A 125 -12.67 -4.36 8.39
N ASN A 126 -11.98 -3.34 7.89
CA ASN A 126 -12.19 -2.83 6.52
C ASN A 126 -11.85 -3.86 5.44
N THR A 127 -10.79 -4.66 5.64
CA THR A 127 -10.39 -5.70 4.67
C THR A 127 -11.40 -6.83 4.60
N LEU A 128 -12.05 -7.12 5.74
CA LEU A 128 -13.08 -8.14 5.85
C LEU A 128 -14.50 -7.62 5.53
N ASP A 129 -14.63 -6.37 5.06
CA ASP A 129 -15.92 -5.70 4.86
C ASP A 129 -16.83 -5.86 6.10
N GLY A 130 -16.21 -5.80 7.29
CA GLY A 130 -16.83 -6.14 8.57
C GLY A 130 -17.26 -4.93 9.39
N GLU A 131 -17.91 -5.20 10.49
CA GLU A 131 -18.34 -4.24 11.48
C GLU A 131 -17.79 -4.61 12.85
N MET A 132 -17.47 -3.59 13.67
CA MET A 132 -17.04 -3.79 15.05
C MET A 132 -18.24 -4.09 15.91
N VAL A 133 -18.27 -5.27 16.54
CA VAL A 133 -19.30 -5.65 17.51
C VAL A 133 -18.94 -5.14 18.91
N THR A 134 -17.68 -5.34 19.31
CA THR A 134 -17.13 -4.79 20.55
C THR A 134 -15.62 -4.59 20.45
N GLY A 135 -15.07 -3.68 21.24
CA GLY A 135 -13.66 -3.36 21.30
C GLY A 135 -13.32 -1.99 20.71
N ASN A 136 -12.02 -1.74 20.50
CA ASN A 136 -11.51 -0.47 19.99
C ASN A 136 -10.91 -0.64 18.58
N GLU A 137 -11.54 -0.07 17.56
CA GLU A 137 -11.08 -0.12 16.17
C GLU A 137 -9.67 0.51 15.96
N HIS A 138 -9.28 1.44 16.81
CA HIS A 138 -7.98 2.10 16.77
C HIS A 138 -6.89 1.33 17.52
N GLY A 139 -7.26 0.23 18.20
CA GLY A 139 -6.29 -0.68 18.82
C GLY A 139 -5.49 -1.47 17.78
N TYR A 140 -4.45 -2.13 18.26
CA TYR A 140 -3.52 -2.88 17.40
C TYR A 140 -3.43 -4.34 17.82
N PHE A 141 -3.47 -5.24 16.84
CA PHE A 141 -3.12 -6.64 17.02
C PHE A 141 -1.60 -6.76 17.03
N THR A 142 -1.01 -7.05 18.18
CA THR A 142 0.46 -6.98 18.40
C THR A 142 1.08 -8.30 18.81
N LYS A 143 0.26 -9.29 19.15
CA LYS A 143 0.70 -10.62 19.60
C LYS A 143 -0.24 -11.68 19.07
N GLY A 144 0.23 -12.93 19.04
CA GLY A 144 -0.54 -14.07 18.61
C GLY A 144 -0.50 -14.32 17.11
N LYS A 145 -1.13 -15.39 16.71
CA LYS A 145 -1.30 -15.85 15.33
C LYS A 145 -2.76 -15.76 14.89
N VAL A 146 -2.99 -15.88 13.60
CA VAL A 146 -4.34 -16.07 13.04
C VAL A 146 -4.65 -17.56 13.04
N ALA A 147 -5.76 -17.93 13.63
CA ALA A 147 -6.24 -19.31 13.69
C ALA A 147 -7.71 -19.41 13.25
N ILE A 148 -8.13 -20.60 12.82
CA ILE A 148 -9.53 -20.88 12.47
C ILE A 148 -10.11 -21.80 13.56
N GLY A 149 -11.15 -21.32 14.25
CA GLY A 149 -11.87 -22.08 15.28
C GLY A 149 -12.96 -22.98 14.70
N ALA A 150 -12.62 -23.86 13.76
CA ALA A 150 -13.58 -24.78 13.14
C ALA A 150 -13.76 -26.09 13.89
N SER A 151 -12.84 -26.42 14.82
CA SER A 151 -12.85 -27.64 15.60
C SER A 151 -13.83 -27.59 16.79
N SER A 152 -13.96 -28.71 17.52
CA SER A 152 -14.67 -28.70 18.80
C SER A 152 -13.92 -27.87 19.85
N PRO A 153 -14.59 -27.37 20.89
CA PRO A 153 -13.96 -26.58 21.94
C PRO A 153 -12.71 -27.25 22.56
N GLU A 154 -12.74 -28.57 22.75
CA GLU A 154 -11.63 -29.32 23.34
C GLU A 154 -10.40 -29.28 22.43
N LEU A 155 -10.58 -29.44 21.10
CA LEU A 155 -9.51 -29.37 20.14
C LEU A 155 -9.03 -27.93 19.93
N MET A 156 -9.92 -26.94 20.06
CA MET A 156 -9.54 -25.52 19.94
C MET A 156 -8.51 -25.16 21.02
N GLN A 157 -8.65 -25.66 22.24
CA GLN A 157 -7.70 -25.43 23.34
C GLN A 157 -6.31 -26.01 23.12
N GLU A 158 -6.14 -26.96 22.20
CA GLU A 158 -4.85 -27.53 21.84
C GLU A 158 -4.06 -26.66 20.83
N PHE A 159 -4.76 -25.88 19.98
CA PHE A 159 -4.15 -25.16 18.86
C PHE A 159 -4.21 -23.65 18.95
N ILE A 160 -5.20 -23.13 19.69
CA ILE A 160 -5.40 -21.70 19.88
C ILE A 160 -4.74 -21.30 21.20
N GLU A 161 -4.00 -20.22 21.17
CA GLU A 161 -3.28 -19.72 22.31
C GLU A 161 -3.80 -18.35 22.73
N LYS A 162 -3.45 -17.95 23.94
CA LYS A 162 -3.70 -16.59 24.42
C LYS A 162 -3.16 -15.56 23.44
N ASP A 163 -3.86 -14.45 23.31
CA ASP A 163 -3.56 -13.34 22.41
C ASP A 163 -3.78 -13.63 20.91
N ASP A 164 -4.20 -14.84 20.50
CA ASP A 164 -4.49 -15.16 19.10
C ASP A 164 -5.68 -14.36 18.54
N LEU A 165 -5.74 -14.25 17.19
CA LEU A 165 -6.92 -13.85 16.47
C LEU A 165 -7.59 -15.10 15.91
N VAL A 166 -8.88 -15.29 16.22
CA VAL A 166 -9.59 -16.53 15.87
C VAL A 166 -10.78 -16.22 14.96
N ILE A 167 -10.81 -16.89 13.80
CA ILE A 167 -11.92 -16.82 12.83
C ILE A 167 -12.93 -17.91 13.19
N LEU A 168 -14.16 -17.52 13.48
CA LEU A 168 -15.21 -18.37 14.01
C LEU A 168 -16.52 -18.24 13.21
N GLY A 169 -17.40 -19.20 13.38
CA GLY A 169 -18.80 -19.14 12.94
C GLY A 169 -19.75 -18.82 14.08
N ASN A 170 -21.00 -19.30 13.92
CA ASN A 170 -22.14 -19.00 14.80
C ASN A 170 -22.24 -19.88 16.06
N ARG A 171 -21.28 -20.78 16.32
CA ARG A 171 -21.35 -21.67 17.51
C ARG A 171 -20.94 -20.93 18.77
N VAL A 172 -21.88 -20.71 19.67
CA VAL A 172 -21.67 -20.00 20.94
C VAL A 172 -20.61 -20.70 21.79
N GLU A 173 -20.60 -22.04 21.81
CA GLU A 173 -19.61 -22.82 22.56
C GLU A 173 -18.19 -22.55 22.08
N SER A 174 -17.98 -22.38 20.77
CA SER A 174 -16.68 -22.04 20.20
C SER A 174 -16.28 -20.59 20.50
N GLN A 175 -17.25 -19.67 20.51
CA GLN A 175 -17.00 -18.27 20.88
C GLN A 175 -16.65 -18.14 22.37
N MET A 176 -17.35 -18.86 23.24
CA MET A 176 -17.05 -18.90 24.68
C MET A 176 -15.69 -19.55 24.94
N CYS A 177 -15.37 -20.64 24.25
CA CYS A 177 -14.07 -21.28 24.34
C CYS A 177 -12.91 -20.35 23.95
N ALA A 178 -13.08 -19.55 22.91
CA ALA A 178 -12.08 -18.55 22.52
C ALA A 178 -11.88 -17.49 23.62
N LEU A 179 -12.95 -17.06 24.29
CA LEU A 179 -12.86 -16.16 25.44
C LEU A 179 -12.18 -16.84 26.65
N ASP A 180 -12.44 -18.13 26.90
CA ASP A 180 -11.78 -18.89 27.95
C ASP A 180 -10.26 -19.01 27.74
N ILE A 181 -9.81 -19.04 26.49
CA ILE A 181 -8.40 -19.04 26.09
C ILE A 181 -7.76 -17.65 26.25
N ASP A 182 -8.57 -16.58 26.37
CA ASP A 182 -8.12 -15.20 26.44
C ASP A 182 -7.51 -14.71 25.11
N VAL A 183 -8.24 -14.91 23.99
CA VAL A 183 -7.83 -14.44 22.66
C VAL A 183 -7.93 -12.94 22.54
N SER A 184 -7.09 -12.30 21.73
CA SER A 184 -7.14 -10.85 21.49
C SER A 184 -8.29 -10.41 20.60
N CYS A 185 -8.65 -11.26 19.63
CA CYS A 185 -9.68 -10.91 18.65
C CYS A 185 -10.45 -12.14 18.18
N MET A 186 -11.76 -11.96 18.00
CA MET A 186 -12.64 -12.91 17.31
C MET A 186 -13.19 -12.28 16.04
N VAL A 187 -13.11 -13.00 14.92
CA VAL A 187 -13.79 -12.66 13.66
C VAL A 187 -14.94 -13.62 13.48
N VAL A 188 -16.17 -13.11 13.60
CA VAL A 188 -17.41 -13.89 13.46
C VAL A 188 -17.91 -13.78 12.02
N CYS A 189 -17.94 -14.92 11.32
CA CYS A 189 -18.26 -14.99 9.89
C CYS A 189 -19.76 -15.04 9.61
N GLN A 190 -20.14 -14.67 8.36
CA GLN A 190 -21.50 -14.74 7.80
C GLN A 190 -22.52 -13.85 8.53
N ASN A 191 -22.06 -12.75 9.12
CA ASN A 191 -22.88 -11.88 9.96
C ASN A 191 -23.68 -12.67 11.01
N ALA A 192 -23.08 -13.75 11.52
CA ALA A 192 -23.71 -14.56 12.54
C ALA A 192 -23.95 -13.73 13.79
N GLU A 193 -25.10 -13.94 14.43
CA GLU A 193 -25.46 -13.24 15.66
C GLU A 193 -24.50 -13.62 16.78
N VAL A 194 -24.03 -12.61 17.50
CA VAL A 194 -23.21 -12.77 18.73
C VAL A 194 -24.09 -12.50 19.92
N SER A 195 -24.21 -13.45 20.83
CA SER A 195 -25.06 -13.32 21.99
C SER A 195 -24.58 -12.20 22.94
N GLU A 196 -25.54 -11.58 23.68
CA GLU A 196 -25.21 -10.54 24.68
C GLU A 196 -24.22 -11.06 25.75
N GLU A 197 -24.31 -12.33 26.11
CA GLU A 197 -23.37 -12.97 27.04
C GLU A 197 -21.95 -12.98 26.54
N VAL A 198 -21.74 -13.34 25.24
CA VAL A 198 -20.44 -13.32 24.59
C VAL A 198 -19.89 -11.89 24.50
N ILE A 199 -20.73 -10.93 24.11
CA ILE A 199 -20.34 -9.52 24.00
C ILE A 199 -19.89 -8.98 25.37
N LYS A 200 -20.69 -9.20 26.39
CA LYS A 200 -20.39 -8.74 27.76
C LYS A 200 -19.06 -9.30 28.25
N ARG A 201 -18.84 -10.59 28.04
CA ARG A 201 -17.60 -11.25 28.48
C ARG A 201 -16.39 -10.75 27.69
N ALA A 202 -16.54 -10.52 26.37
CA ALA A 202 -15.49 -9.94 25.54
C ALA A 202 -15.11 -8.52 26.00
N ASP A 203 -16.11 -7.70 26.38
CA ASP A 203 -15.87 -6.35 26.94
C ASP A 203 -15.09 -6.41 28.25
N GLU A 204 -15.45 -7.32 29.16
CA GLU A 204 -14.78 -7.52 30.45
C GLU A 204 -13.30 -7.93 30.26
N GLN A 205 -12.99 -8.69 29.19
CA GLN A 205 -11.64 -9.16 28.87
C GLN A 205 -10.90 -8.25 27.90
N SER A 206 -11.55 -7.21 27.35
CA SER A 206 -11.03 -6.34 26.30
C SER A 206 -10.72 -7.10 24.99
N THR A 207 -11.43 -8.20 24.73
CA THR A 207 -11.36 -8.94 23.47
C THR A 207 -12.13 -8.21 22.39
N VAL A 208 -11.52 -8.04 21.22
CA VAL A 208 -12.15 -7.40 20.06
C VAL A 208 -13.02 -8.42 19.32
N ILE A 209 -14.26 -8.04 18.96
CA ILE A 209 -15.13 -8.86 18.09
C ILE A 209 -15.45 -8.07 16.83
N ILE A 210 -15.15 -8.67 15.68
CA ILE A 210 -15.45 -8.16 14.34
C ILE A 210 -16.42 -9.13 13.67
N SER A 211 -17.57 -8.63 13.21
CA SER A 211 -18.52 -9.39 12.39
C SER A 211 -18.20 -9.15 10.91
N THR A 212 -18.24 -10.20 10.07
CA THR A 212 -18.01 -10.08 8.63
C THR A 212 -19.06 -10.87 7.84
N PRO A 213 -19.49 -10.36 6.66
CA PRO A 213 -20.40 -11.10 5.79
C PRO A 213 -19.73 -12.32 5.12
N HIS A 214 -18.41 -12.38 5.12
CA HIS A 214 -17.66 -13.46 4.47
C HIS A 214 -17.78 -14.79 5.23
N ASP A 215 -17.64 -15.89 4.48
CA ASP A 215 -17.41 -17.21 5.06
C ASP A 215 -15.99 -17.34 5.60
N THR A 216 -15.76 -18.37 6.42
CA THR A 216 -14.48 -18.61 7.11
C THR A 216 -13.29 -18.73 6.14
N PHE A 217 -13.49 -19.37 4.97
CA PHE A 217 -12.42 -19.53 4.00
C PHE A 217 -12.05 -18.19 3.34
N THR A 218 -13.06 -17.42 2.96
CA THR A 218 -12.87 -16.08 2.38
C THR A 218 -12.24 -15.14 3.40
N ALA A 219 -12.70 -15.12 4.64
CA ALA A 219 -12.12 -14.33 5.71
C ALA A 219 -10.65 -14.68 5.96
N ALA A 220 -10.32 -15.97 6.05
CA ALA A 220 -8.94 -16.44 6.23
C ALA A 220 -8.02 -16.04 5.07
N ARG A 221 -8.51 -16.04 3.85
CA ARG A 221 -7.75 -15.59 2.67
C ARG A 221 -7.52 -14.08 2.64
N LEU A 222 -8.53 -13.30 3.05
CA LEU A 222 -8.47 -11.84 3.01
C LEU A 222 -7.63 -11.26 4.16
N ILE A 223 -7.54 -11.97 5.29
CA ILE A 223 -6.91 -11.42 6.50
C ILE A 223 -5.37 -11.39 6.41
N ASN A 224 -4.74 -12.35 5.76
CA ASN A 224 -3.29 -12.45 5.69
C ASN A 224 -2.62 -11.23 5.01
N PRO A 225 -3.10 -10.70 3.87
CA PRO A 225 -2.46 -9.58 3.20
C PRO A 225 -2.73 -8.20 3.83
N VAL A 226 -3.49 -8.11 4.94
CA VAL A 226 -3.87 -6.82 5.55
C VAL A 226 -2.68 -5.95 5.94
N SER A 227 -1.54 -6.55 6.30
CA SER A 227 -0.43 -5.88 6.99
C SER A 227 0.85 -5.71 6.18
N TYR A 228 0.87 -6.11 4.92
CA TYR A 228 2.12 -6.17 4.15
C TYR A 228 2.73 -4.80 3.85
N THR A 229 1.93 -3.76 3.73
CA THR A 229 2.39 -2.38 3.57
C THR A 229 3.21 -1.88 4.76
N HIS A 230 2.94 -2.40 5.96
CA HIS A 230 3.62 -1.97 7.18
C HIS A 230 5.02 -2.58 7.34
N LEU A 231 5.24 -3.80 6.84
CA LEU A 231 6.53 -4.49 6.99
C LEU A 231 7.62 -3.91 6.08
N ARG A 232 7.29 -3.48 4.86
CA ARG A 232 8.26 -2.92 3.91
C ARG A 232 8.58 -1.44 4.12
N ALA A 233 7.81 -0.72 4.89
CA ALA A 233 8.12 0.65 5.26
C ALA A 233 9.23 0.73 6.34
N HIS A 234 9.68 -0.40 6.88
CA HIS A 234 10.68 -0.51 7.93
C HIS A 234 11.97 -1.22 7.52
N GLU A 235 12.08 -1.75 6.29
CA GLU A 235 13.31 -2.21 5.66
C GLU A 235 13.91 -1.14 4.72
#